data_7a5a480cb943fff4ac3d6639e04c21b0
#
_entry.id   7a5a480cb943fff4ac3d6639e04c21b0
#
_cell.length_a   1.000
_cell.length_b   1.000
_cell.length_c   1.000
_cell.angle_alpha   90.00
_cell.angle_beta   90.00
_cell.angle_gamma   90.00
#
_symmetry.space_group_name_H-M   'P 1'
#
loop_
_entity.id
_entity.type
_entity.pdbx_description
1 polymer ?
#
loop_
_entity_poly.entity_id
_entity_poly.type
_entity_poly.pdbx_seq_one_letter_code
_entity_poly.pdbx_strand_id
1 'polypeptide(L)'
;MTQDVGGGKSEFSQAFLIHGGRAADFQQLREGMFFGTLVAAGNVMTSLNPATVDEVAVTTSSATAELASGGVLLNVIPRDGGNTFRGTLNASGSAKRLQSDNLDDALRARSVVSAPFLRKRCDAGGGFGGPIQQDKVWFFLSLRQWRTGDYYPGLYFNKTPGTLFYQADATRLA
;
A
#
# COMPACT_ATOMS: atom_id res chain seq x y z
N MET A 1 13.21 -11.61 4.06
CA MET A 1 12.84 -10.24 4.45
C MET A 1 13.24 -9.34 3.30
N THR A 2 12.31 -8.86 2.53
CA THR A 2 12.59 -7.89 1.46
C THR A 2 12.71 -6.53 2.12
N GLN A 3 13.93 -5.99 2.21
CA GLN A 3 14.10 -4.61 2.58
C GLN A 3 13.49 -3.73 1.50
N ASP A 4 12.53 -2.90 1.89
CA ASP A 4 12.00 -1.87 1.04
C ASP A 4 12.91 -0.64 1.12
N VAL A 5 13.88 -0.62 0.24
CA VAL A 5 14.81 0.51 0.11
C VAL A 5 14.21 1.49 -0.89
N GLY A 6 13.72 2.60 -0.41
CA GLY A 6 13.22 3.68 -1.26
C GLY A 6 11.70 3.76 -1.44
N GLY A 7 10.94 3.18 -0.53
CA GLY A 7 9.47 3.24 -0.52
C GLY A 7 8.79 1.98 -1.07
N GLY A 8 7.69 1.59 -0.45
CA GLY A 8 6.94 0.39 -0.78
C GLY A 8 6.49 0.37 -2.22
N LYS A 9 7.01 -0.56 -3.00
CA LYS A 9 6.41 -0.91 -4.29
C LYS A 9 5.04 -1.54 -4.11
N SER A 10 4.76 -1.97 -2.90
CA SER A 10 3.56 -2.67 -2.51
C SER A 10 2.43 -1.69 -2.21
N GLU A 11 1.28 -1.98 -2.74
CA GLU A 11 0.02 -1.31 -2.39
C GLU A 11 -0.51 -1.78 -1.04
N PHE A 12 0.10 -2.80 -0.48
CA PHE A 12 -0.29 -3.40 0.77
C PHE A 12 0.52 -2.83 1.93
N SER A 13 -0.13 -2.68 3.07
CA SER A 13 0.56 -2.32 4.30
C SER A 13 1.55 -3.42 4.65
N GLN A 14 2.79 -3.03 4.90
CA GLN A 14 3.81 -3.96 5.37
C GLN A 14 3.76 -4.10 6.89
N ALA A 15 4.08 -5.28 7.39
CA ALA A 15 4.20 -5.52 8.82
C ALA A 15 5.39 -4.73 9.39
N PHE A 16 5.17 -4.02 10.46
CA PHE A 16 6.23 -3.40 11.23
C PHE A 16 6.90 -4.43 12.14
N LEU A 17 8.21 -4.52 12.05
CA LEU A 17 9.01 -5.45 12.83
C LEU A 17 9.90 -4.68 13.80
N ILE A 18 9.84 -5.04 15.07
CA ILE A 18 10.67 -4.47 16.12
C ILE A 18 11.34 -5.59 16.92
N HIS A 19 12.53 -5.31 17.44
CA HIS A 19 13.24 -6.19 18.38
C HIS A 19 13.34 -7.67 17.95
N GLY A 20 13.45 -7.96 16.64
CA GLY A 20 13.52 -9.34 16.14
C GLY A 20 12.18 -10.07 16.11
N GLY A 21 11.07 -9.38 16.30
CA GLY A 21 9.72 -9.94 16.18
C GLY A 21 9.43 -10.51 14.78
N ARG A 22 8.39 -11.31 14.68
CA ARG A 22 7.93 -11.91 13.42
C ARG A 22 6.85 -11.05 12.78
N ALA A 23 6.78 -11.08 11.45
CA ALA A 23 5.71 -10.40 10.70
C ALA A 23 4.30 -10.87 11.12
N ALA A 24 4.19 -12.12 11.55
CA ALA A 24 2.95 -12.69 12.07
C ALA A 24 2.46 -12.05 13.38
N ASP A 25 3.38 -11.43 14.13
CA ASP A 25 3.06 -10.79 15.40
C ASP A 25 2.53 -9.35 15.22
N PHE A 26 2.63 -8.79 14.02
CA PHE A 26 2.05 -7.49 13.69
C PHE A 26 0.53 -7.58 13.61
N GLN A 27 -0.16 -6.69 14.29
CA GLN A 27 -1.62 -6.60 14.25
C GLN A 27 -2.07 -5.19 13.85
N GLN A 28 -3.07 -5.15 12.98
CA GLN A 28 -3.74 -3.91 12.65
C GLN A 28 -5.17 -3.94 13.18
N LEU A 29 -5.50 -2.89 13.89
CA LEU A 29 -6.84 -2.64 14.41
C LEU A 29 -7.45 -1.42 13.71
N ARG A 30 -8.76 -1.38 13.67
CA ARG A 30 -9.55 -0.20 13.35
C ARG A 30 -10.53 0.02 14.50
N GLU A 31 -10.39 1.14 15.19
CA GLU A 31 -11.17 1.43 16.41
C GLU A 31 -11.14 0.29 17.44
N GLY A 32 -9.97 -0.32 17.64
CA GLY A 32 -9.81 -1.45 18.54
C GLY A 32 -10.27 -2.82 17.98
N MET A 33 -10.94 -2.85 16.85
CA MET A 33 -11.35 -4.10 16.19
C MET A 33 -10.25 -4.63 15.28
N PHE A 34 -10.03 -5.93 15.30
CA PHE A 34 -9.05 -6.58 14.43
C PHE A 34 -9.40 -6.39 12.95
N PHE A 35 -8.47 -5.83 12.21
CA PHE A 35 -8.61 -5.55 10.79
C PHE A 35 -7.42 -6.12 10.02
N GLY A 36 -7.44 -7.42 9.83
CA GLY A 36 -6.37 -8.14 9.15
C GLY A 36 -6.90 -9.41 8.48
N THR A 37 -6.04 -10.09 7.75
CA THR A 37 -6.39 -11.37 7.18
C THR A 37 -6.12 -12.49 8.18
N LEU A 38 -7.04 -13.45 8.29
CA LEU A 38 -6.85 -14.65 9.10
C LEU A 38 -5.90 -15.67 8.43
N VAL A 39 -5.68 -15.53 7.11
CA VAL A 39 -4.94 -16.49 6.31
C VAL A 39 -3.44 -16.18 6.24
N ALA A 40 -3.09 -14.91 6.35
CA ALA A 40 -1.70 -14.46 6.28
C ALA A 40 -1.46 -13.47 7.42
N ALA A 41 -1.15 -14.02 8.59
CA ALA A 41 -0.83 -13.21 9.76
C ALA A 41 0.26 -12.16 9.44
N GLY A 42 0.04 -10.94 9.89
CA GLY A 42 0.94 -9.82 9.63
C GLY A 42 0.79 -9.16 8.26
N ASN A 43 -0.03 -9.69 7.36
CA ASN A 43 -0.34 -9.06 6.09
C ASN A 43 -1.72 -8.42 6.13
N VAL A 44 -1.76 -7.12 5.93
CA VAL A 44 -3.01 -6.39 5.69
C VAL A 44 -3.17 -6.26 4.18
N MET A 45 -4.10 -7.02 3.62
CA MET A 45 -4.35 -7.00 2.17
C MET A 45 -5.11 -5.77 1.68
N THR A 46 -5.44 -4.85 2.57
CA THR A 46 -6.15 -3.63 2.20
C THR A 46 -5.25 -2.42 2.34
N SER A 47 -5.15 -1.65 1.28
CA SER A 47 -4.52 -0.34 1.34
C SER A 47 -5.45 0.65 2.03
N LEU A 48 -4.98 1.26 3.11
CA LEU A 48 -5.72 2.33 3.77
C LEU A 48 -5.80 3.57 2.87
N ASN A 49 -6.98 4.16 2.78
CA ASN A 49 -7.11 5.48 2.18
C ASN A 49 -6.68 6.54 3.21
N PRO A 50 -5.58 7.28 2.99
CA PRO A 50 -5.09 8.28 3.96
C PRO A 50 -6.14 9.34 4.30
N ALA A 51 -7.06 9.63 3.38
CA ALA A 51 -8.13 10.59 3.63
C ALA A 51 -9.14 10.12 4.69
N THR A 52 -9.21 8.80 4.95
CA THR A 52 -10.12 8.25 5.97
C THR A 52 -9.50 8.16 7.36
N VAL A 53 -8.23 8.47 7.51
CA VAL A 53 -7.49 8.30 8.76
C VAL A 53 -7.45 9.64 9.49
N ASP A 54 -7.90 9.63 10.73
CA ASP A 54 -7.74 10.77 11.63
C ASP A 54 -6.47 10.63 12.48
N GLU A 55 -6.32 9.48 13.11
CA GLU A 55 -5.20 9.19 13.98
C GLU A 55 -4.68 7.77 13.76
N VAL A 56 -3.39 7.58 13.98
CA VAL A 56 -2.74 6.27 14.00
C VAL A 56 -1.98 6.12 15.32
N ALA A 57 -2.48 5.24 16.17
CA ALA A 57 -1.80 4.87 17.41
C ALA A 57 -0.93 3.63 17.17
N VAL A 58 0.35 3.73 17.50
CA VAL A 58 1.31 2.63 17.37
C VAL A 58 1.80 2.22 18.76
N THR A 59 1.52 0.97 19.10
CA THR A 59 2.00 0.37 20.35
C THR A 59 3.12 -0.62 20.01
N THR A 60 4.32 -0.35 20.54
CA THR A 60 5.53 -1.13 20.27
C THR A 60 5.98 -1.97 21.46
N SER A 61 5.40 -1.74 22.62
CA SER A 61 5.73 -2.45 23.87
C SER A 61 4.53 -2.46 24.81
N SER A 62 4.58 -3.31 25.80
CA SER A 62 3.54 -3.37 26.85
C SER A 62 2.14 -3.71 26.30
N ALA A 63 2.08 -4.64 25.34
CA ALA A 63 0.81 -5.19 24.93
C ALA A 63 0.07 -5.74 26.17
N THR A 64 -1.20 -5.39 26.31
CA THR A 64 -2.03 -5.92 27.40
C THR A 64 -2.28 -7.42 27.18
N ALA A 65 -2.56 -8.14 28.26
CA ALA A 65 -2.84 -9.59 28.18
C ALA A 65 -4.09 -9.94 27.32
N GLU A 66 -4.86 -8.95 26.94
CA GLU A 66 -6.01 -9.08 26.03
C GLU A 66 -5.63 -9.24 24.56
N LEU A 67 -4.37 -8.89 24.21
CA LEU A 67 -3.89 -9.00 22.85
C LEU A 67 -3.30 -10.40 22.62
N ALA A 68 -3.71 -11.00 21.54
CA ALA A 68 -3.26 -12.34 21.15
C ALA A 68 -1.79 -12.41 20.68
N SER A 69 -1.14 -11.27 20.51
CA SER A 69 0.23 -11.17 19.97
C SER A 69 1.03 -10.10 20.71
N GLY A 70 2.31 -10.37 20.92
CA GLY A 70 3.27 -9.45 21.55
C GLY A 70 4.01 -8.54 20.56
N GLY A 71 3.58 -8.48 19.31
CA GLY A 71 4.21 -7.66 18.26
C GLY A 71 3.75 -6.20 18.25
N VAL A 72 4.02 -5.53 17.14
CA VAL A 72 3.54 -4.15 16.92
C VAL A 72 2.04 -4.15 16.70
N LEU A 73 1.36 -3.29 17.43
CA LEU A 73 -0.06 -3.02 17.27
C LEU A 73 -0.24 -1.66 16.62
N LEU A 74 -0.91 -1.64 15.49
CA LEU A 74 -1.29 -0.45 14.76
C LEU A 74 -2.80 -0.25 14.88
N ASN A 75 -3.26 0.73 15.65
CA ASN A 75 -4.68 1.06 15.72
C ASN A 75 -4.97 2.31 14.89
N VAL A 76 -5.83 2.15 13.90
CA VAL A 76 -6.24 3.22 13.00
C VAL A 76 -7.60 3.73 13.44
N ILE A 77 -7.64 5.02 13.74
CA ILE A 77 -8.88 5.72 14.09
C ILE A 77 -9.36 6.42 12.81
N PRO A 78 -10.52 6.01 12.27
CA PRO A 78 -11.06 6.62 11.08
C PRO A 78 -11.57 8.02 11.38
N ARG A 79 -11.55 8.85 10.34
CA ARG A 79 -12.13 10.18 10.38
C ARG A 79 -13.64 10.11 10.28
N ASP A 80 -14.30 10.86 11.10
CA ASP A 80 -15.75 11.04 11.08
C ASP A 80 -16.17 12.42 10.54
N GLY A 81 -17.45 12.60 10.35
CA GLY A 81 -18.06 13.91 10.08
C GLY A 81 -18.15 14.71 11.38
N GLY A 82 -18.02 16.01 11.27
CA GLY A 82 -18.20 16.92 12.41
C GLY A 82 -19.20 18.04 12.10
N ASN A 83 -19.36 18.99 13.02
CA ASN A 83 -20.24 20.14 12.85
C ASN A 83 -19.73 21.19 11.85
N THR A 84 -18.53 21.01 11.32
CA THR A 84 -17.96 21.87 10.28
C THR A 84 -17.59 21.05 9.05
N PHE A 85 -17.88 21.60 7.88
CA PHE A 85 -17.43 20.97 6.64
C PHE A 85 -15.91 20.99 6.53
N ARG A 86 -15.34 19.82 6.32
CA ARG A 86 -13.90 19.63 6.11
C ARG A 86 -13.65 18.68 4.97
N GLY A 87 -12.59 18.94 4.23
CA GLY A 87 -12.20 18.08 3.14
C GLY A 87 -10.68 18.04 2.96
N THR A 88 -10.20 16.94 2.43
CA THR A 88 -8.80 16.74 2.04
C THR A 88 -8.75 16.19 0.63
N LEU A 89 -7.80 16.65 -0.15
CA LEU A 89 -7.52 16.13 -1.47
C LEU A 89 -6.04 15.79 -1.55
N ASN A 90 -5.71 14.64 -2.12
CA ASN A 90 -4.34 14.23 -2.37
C ASN A 90 -4.20 13.69 -3.78
N ALA A 91 -3.07 13.98 -4.40
CA ALA A 91 -2.70 13.39 -5.68
C ALA A 91 -1.18 13.21 -5.74
N SER A 92 -0.76 12.04 -6.15
CA SER A 92 0.65 11.72 -6.35
C SER A 92 0.84 10.88 -7.61
N GLY A 93 2.01 11.00 -8.21
CA GLY A 93 2.30 10.24 -9.41
C GLY A 93 3.79 10.09 -9.65
N SER A 94 4.15 9.00 -10.31
CA SER A 94 5.50 8.74 -10.78
C SER A 94 5.47 7.99 -12.11
N ALA A 95 6.52 8.18 -12.89
CA ALA A 95 6.69 7.55 -14.19
C ALA A 95 8.17 7.24 -14.43
N LYS A 96 8.47 6.44 -15.45
CA LYS A 96 9.84 6.07 -15.83
C LYS A 96 10.81 7.26 -15.87
N ARG A 97 10.39 8.40 -16.39
CA ARG A 97 11.23 9.61 -16.51
C ARG A 97 11.69 10.21 -15.17
N LEU A 98 11.02 9.84 -14.08
CA LEU A 98 11.34 10.27 -12.71
C LEU A 98 12.14 9.21 -11.94
N GLN A 99 12.41 8.09 -12.57
CA GLN A 99 13.20 7.01 -12.00
C GLN A 99 14.65 7.15 -12.48
N SER A 100 15.60 7.12 -11.56
CA SER A 100 17.02 7.03 -11.89
C SER A 100 17.37 5.64 -12.45
N ASP A 101 18.32 5.61 -13.39
CA ASP A 101 18.89 4.36 -13.86
C ASP A 101 20.14 4.04 -13.01
N ASN A 102 19.99 3.01 -12.17
CA ASN A 102 21.07 2.55 -11.28
C ASN A 102 21.79 1.31 -11.84
N LEU A 103 21.57 0.98 -13.11
CA LEU A 103 22.24 -0.14 -13.77
C LEU A 103 23.64 0.29 -14.25
N ASP A 104 24.60 0.22 -13.36
CA ASP A 104 26.00 0.55 -13.64
C ASP A 104 26.76 -0.61 -14.31
N ASP A 105 28.00 -0.34 -14.74
CA ASP A 105 28.85 -1.32 -15.40
C ASP A 105 29.27 -2.45 -14.46
N ALA A 106 29.36 -2.21 -13.17
CA ALA A 106 29.66 -3.23 -12.18
C ALA A 106 28.51 -4.24 -12.04
N LEU A 107 27.26 -3.80 -12.11
CA LEU A 107 26.10 -4.67 -12.14
C LEU A 107 25.99 -5.44 -13.45
N ARG A 108 26.30 -4.79 -14.57
CA ARG A 108 26.35 -5.46 -15.89
C ARG A 108 27.39 -6.54 -15.95
N ALA A 109 28.57 -6.31 -15.37
CA ALA A 109 29.63 -7.31 -15.25
C ALA A 109 29.21 -8.54 -14.41
N ARG A 110 28.23 -8.37 -13.50
CA ARG A 110 27.60 -9.46 -12.74
C ARG A 110 26.41 -10.11 -13.45
N SER A 111 26.30 -9.93 -14.76
CA SER A 111 25.24 -10.47 -15.60
C SER A 111 23.83 -9.90 -15.31
N VAL A 112 23.74 -8.74 -14.69
CA VAL A 112 22.47 -8.01 -14.59
C VAL A 112 22.26 -7.24 -15.88
N VAL A 113 21.55 -7.84 -16.82
CA VAL A 113 21.35 -7.28 -18.16
C VAL A 113 20.33 -6.15 -18.17
N SER A 114 19.31 -6.24 -17.29
CA SER A 114 18.24 -5.25 -17.20
C SER A 114 17.58 -5.28 -15.82
N ALA A 115 17.07 -4.14 -15.39
CA ALA A 115 16.33 -4.00 -14.15
C ALA A 115 14.84 -3.72 -14.44
N PRO A 116 13.94 -4.13 -13.54
CA PRO A 116 12.54 -3.70 -13.63
C PRO A 116 12.46 -2.17 -13.57
N PHE A 117 11.57 -1.61 -14.35
CA PHE A 117 11.34 -0.17 -14.31
C PHE A 117 9.85 0.17 -14.21
N LEU A 118 9.59 1.31 -13.60
CA LEU A 118 8.25 1.79 -13.37
C LEU A 118 7.61 2.22 -14.70
N ARG A 119 6.48 1.61 -15.04
CA ARG A 119 5.64 2.05 -16.16
C ARG A 119 4.87 3.31 -15.79
N LYS A 120 4.08 3.20 -14.71
CA LYS A 120 3.23 4.27 -14.22
C LYS A 120 2.78 3.98 -12.80
N ARG A 121 2.85 4.97 -11.96
CA ARG A 121 2.21 4.96 -10.65
C ARG A 121 1.41 6.24 -10.50
N CYS A 122 0.16 6.14 -10.13
CA CYS A 122 -0.65 7.28 -9.74
C CYS A 122 -1.60 6.89 -8.61
N ASP A 123 -1.78 7.80 -7.68
CA ASP A 123 -2.66 7.70 -6.55
C ASP A 123 -3.34 9.05 -6.37
N ALA A 124 -4.65 9.06 -6.45
CA ALA A 124 -5.44 10.26 -6.25
C ALA A 124 -6.64 9.91 -5.37
N GLY A 125 -6.89 10.73 -4.39
CA GLY A 125 -7.98 10.50 -3.47
C GLY A 125 -8.36 11.73 -2.70
N GLY A 126 -9.42 11.62 -1.96
CA GLY A 126 -9.88 12.68 -1.07
C GLY A 126 -10.96 12.20 -0.14
N GLY A 127 -11.26 13.03 0.83
CA GLY A 127 -12.36 12.84 1.77
C GLY A 127 -13.02 14.17 2.02
N PHE A 128 -14.32 14.12 2.24
CA PHE A 128 -15.15 15.27 2.58
C PHE A 128 -16.22 14.86 3.58
N GLY A 129 -16.40 15.65 4.62
CA GLY A 129 -17.38 15.39 5.65
C GLY A 129 -17.91 16.67 6.25
N GLY A 130 -19.03 16.54 6.96
CA GLY A 130 -19.69 17.65 7.61
C GLY A 130 -21.06 17.30 8.15
N PRO A 131 -21.82 18.27 8.69
CA PRO A 131 -23.13 18.03 9.22
C PRO A 131 -24.20 17.96 8.11
N ILE A 132 -25.07 16.96 8.17
CA ILE A 132 -26.37 17.01 7.50
C ILE A 132 -27.31 17.84 8.33
N GLN A 133 -27.28 17.62 9.65
CA GLN A 133 -27.97 18.43 10.64
C GLN A 133 -27.05 18.65 11.83
N GLN A 134 -26.77 19.89 12.17
CA GLN A 134 -25.88 20.25 13.28
C GLN A 134 -26.29 19.53 14.57
N ASP A 135 -25.27 19.02 15.28
CA ASP A 135 -25.40 18.32 16.56
C ASP A 135 -26.22 17.02 16.54
N LYS A 136 -26.62 16.54 15.34
CA LYS A 136 -27.48 15.35 15.25
C LYS A 136 -26.99 14.33 14.24
N VAL A 137 -26.68 14.76 13.01
CA VAL A 137 -26.34 13.83 11.91
C VAL A 137 -25.20 14.39 11.10
N TRP A 138 -24.18 13.58 10.92
CA TRP A 138 -22.99 13.91 10.13
C TRP A 138 -22.78 12.86 9.04
N PHE A 139 -22.00 13.22 8.06
CA PHE A 139 -21.55 12.30 7.03
C PHE A 139 -20.04 12.46 6.80
N PHE A 140 -19.43 11.40 6.34
CA PHE A 140 -18.09 11.41 5.78
C PHE A 140 -18.03 10.52 4.55
N LEU A 141 -17.51 11.07 3.44
CA LEU A 141 -17.32 10.37 2.19
C LEU A 141 -15.84 10.41 1.83
N SER A 142 -15.29 9.28 1.40
CA SER A 142 -13.94 9.24 0.85
C SER A 142 -13.89 8.37 -0.39
N LEU A 143 -13.06 8.82 -1.33
CA LEU A 143 -12.75 8.10 -2.57
C LEU A 143 -11.25 8.08 -2.76
N ARG A 144 -10.73 6.96 -3.27
CA ARG A 144 -9.35 6.82 -3.68
C ARG A 144 -9.27 5.95 -4.92
N GLN A 145 -8.45 6.38 -5.85
CA GLN A 145 -8.08 5.59 -7.01
C GLN A 145 -6.57 5.54 -7.11
N TRP A 146 -6.02 4.33 -7.13
CA TRP A 146 -4.60 4.13 -7.38
C TRP A 146 -4.40 3.17 -8.54
N ARG A 147 -3.30 3.37 -9.22
CA ARG A 147 -2.86 2.49 -10.31
C ARG A 147 -1.36 2.36 -10.23
N THR A 148 -0.87 1.13 -10.31
CA THR A 148 0.55 0.84 -10.41
C THR A 148 0.78 -0.13 -11.55
N GLY A 149 1.91 0.00 -12.20
CA GLY A 149 2.34 -0.88 -13.25
C GLY A 149 3.85 -0.79 -13.40
N ASP A 150 4.48 -1.93 -13.42
CA ASP A 150 5.92 -2.08 -13.61
C ASP A 150 6.18 -2.90 -14.87
N TYR A 151 7.29 -2.64 -15.53
CA TYR A 151 7.81 -3.48 -16.58
C TYR A 151 8.86 -4.42 -16.01
N TYR A 152 8.70 -5.69 -16.27
CA TYR A 152 9.65 -6.72 -15.89
C TYR A 152 10.42 -7.21 -17.11
N PRO A 153 11.75 -7.25 -17.04
CA PRO A 153 12.55 -7.78 -18.13
C PRO A 153 12.18 -9.23 -18.46
N GLY A 154 12.01 -9.52 -19.75
CA GLY A 154 11.67 -10.86 -20.21
C GLY A 154 10.17 -11.21 -20.13
N LEU A 155 9.33 -10.32 -19.62
CA LEU A 155 7.87 -10.47 -19.70
C LEU A 155 7.30 -9.66 -20.87
N TYR A 156 6.56 -10.34 -21.72
CA TYR A 156 5.96 -9.75 -22.90
C TYR A 156 4.46 -10.04 -22.95
N PHE A 157 3.71 -9.18 -23.62
CA PHE A 157 2.32 -9.49 -23.90
C PHE A 157 2.20 -10.71 -24.82
N ASN A 158 1.10 -11.46 -24.66
CA ASN A 158 0.81 -12.56 -25.57
C ASN A 158 0.32 -12.02 -26.92
N LYS A 159 0.92 -12.49 -28.04
CA LYS A 159 0.46 -12.18 -29.39
C LYS A 159 -0.91 -12.75 -29.70
N THR A 160 -1.24 -13.87 -29.09
CA THR A 160 -2.44 -14.65 -29.35
C THR A 160 -3.30 -14.77 -28.07
N PRO A 161 -3.88 -13.66 -27.57
CA PRO A 161 -4.74 -13.72 -26.41
C PRO A 161 -5.97 -14.58 -26.70
N GLY A 162 -6.35 -15.44 -25.76
CA GLY A 162 -7.48 -16.37 -25.90
C GLY A 162 -7.10 -17.74 -26.47
N THR A 163 -5.86 -17.98 -26.81
CA THR A 163 -5.36 -19.33 -27.14
C THR A 163 -4.72 -20.02 -25.95
N LEU A 164 -4.61 -21.36 -26.01
CA LEU A 164 -3.96 -22.16 -24.95
C LEU A 164 -2.43 -21.96 -24.88
N PHE A 165 -1.84 -21.39 -25.94
CA PHE A 165 -0.39 -21.26 -26.03
C PHE A 165 0.04 -19.81 -25.96
N TYR A 166 1.01 -19.53 -25.09
CA TYR A 166 1.64 -18.23 -24.97
C TYR A 166 2.66 -18.03 -26.09
N GLN A 167 2.51 -16.96 -26.86
CA GLN A 167 3.51 -16.47 -27.81
C GLN A 167 3.92 -15.06 -27.40
N ALA A 168 5.19 -14.92 -27.03
CA ALA A 168 5.74 -13.63 -26.61
C ALA A 168 5.72 -12.61 -27.77
N ASP A 169 5.16 -11.45 -27.51
CA ASP A 169 5.27 -10.29 -28.40
C ASP A 169 6.52 -9.48 -28.01
N ALA A 170 7.65 -9.76 -28.62
CA ALA A 170 8.91 -9.10 -28.33
C ALA A 170 8.89 -7.57 -28.52
N THR A 171 7.87 -7.03 -29.17
CA THR A 171 7.69 -5.59 -29.37
C THR A 171 6.93 -4.92 -28.23
N ARG A 172 6.29 -5.70 -27.34
CA ARG A 172 5.43 -5.20 -26.26
C ARG A 172 5.80 -5.85 -24.93
N LEU A 173 6.55 -5.12 -24.10
CA LEU A 173 6.78 -5.51 -22.70
C LEU A 173 5.46 -5.48 -21.91
N ALA A 174 5.26 -6.49 -21.07
CA ALA A 174 4.10 -6.62 -20.18
C ALA A 174 4.34 -5.95 -18.84
#